data_8f83d7fd6f781e53cbd7f401c6eaacba
#
_entry.id   8f83d7fd6f781e53cbd7f401c6eaacba
#
_cell.length_a   1.000
_cell.length_b   1.000
_cell.length_c   1.000
_cell.angle_alpha   90.00
_cell.angle_beta   90.00
_cell.angle_gamma   90.00
#
_symmetry.space_group_name_H-M   'P 1'
#
loop_
_entity.id
_entity.type
_entity.pdbx_description
1 polymer ?
#
loop_
_entity_poly.entity_id
_entity_poly.type
_entity_poly.pdbx_seq_one_letter_code
_entity_poly.pdbx_strand_id
1 'polypeptide(L)'
;MMRRFSLSQRLTLLFILLMMLCAAVACAVQLYSSMQYGNAMVQRLSGGLAQQIVQREPILDAQGRVDRSALKPLFGRLMTFNPSVELYVVSPDGDILADAAPPGHIQRQKIDLAPVQSFLSGTAMPVLGDDPRSQNQKVFSATPLRQDGELKGYLYIILQGEESNALAEMAWHKALWSTVLWSLLWVALFGLLAGLLVWYWVTRPVKQLTVEVAGLEQDSISAIRLLAGQTPDAAAKDEVAILRNSFIELARKITQQWDRLADSDRQRREFIANISHDLRTPLTSLLGYLETL
;
A
#
# COMPACT_ATOMS: atom_id res chain seq x y z
N MET A 1 6.59 9.43 -23.03
CA MET A 1 7.79 8.74 -22.54
C MET A 1 7.60 7.25 -22.24
N MET A 2 6.39 6.71 -22.18
CA MET A 2 6.06 5.29 -21.86
C MET A 2 6.21 4.25 -23.01
N ARG A 3 6.59 4.66 -24.21
CA ARG A 3 6.59 3.78 -25.42
C ARG A 3 7.80 2.83 -25.56
N ARG A 4 8.81 2.88 -24.67
CA ARG A 4 10.03 2.06 -24.74
C ARG A 4 10.08 0.85 -23.80
N PHE A 5 9.09 0.69 -22.92
CA PHE A 5 9.07 -0.45 -22.02
C PHE A 5 8.31 -1.64 -22.61
N SER A 6 8.85 -2.84 -22.46
CA SER A 6 8.17 -4.08 -22.81
C SER A 6 6.91 -4.26 -21.95
N LEU A 7 5.93 -5.06 -22.40
CA LEU A 7 4.69 -5.31 -21.69
C LEU A 7 4.96 -5.79 -20.25
N SER A 8 5.93 -6.71 -20.09
CA SER A 8 6.33 -7.23 -18.78
C SER A 8 6.90 -6.15 -17.85
N GLN A 9 7.72 -5.23 -18.39
CA GLN A 9 8.26 -4.12 -17.59
C GLN A 9 7.16 -3.18 -17.11
N ARG A 10 6.15 -2.90 -17.94
CA ARG A 10 4.99 -2.08 -17.55
C ARG A 10 4.18 -2.77 -16.46
N LEU A 11 3.94 -4.07 -16.59
CA LEU A 11 3.19 -4.84 -15.59
C LEU A 11 3.93 -4.90 -14.25
N THR A 12 5.24 -5.16 -14.28
CA THR A 12 6.09 -5.17 -13.07
C THR A 12 6.12 -3.79 -12.41
N LEU A 13 6.23 -2.71 -13.19
CA LEU A 13 6.25 -1.34 -12.68
C LEU A 13 4.90 -0.96 -12.04
N LEU A 14 3.78 -1.35 -12.66
CA LEU A 14 2.44 -1.14 -12.12
C LEU A 14 2.24 -1.95 -10.82
N PHE A 15 2.73 -3.19 -10.75
CA PHE A 15 2.68 -4.01 -9.56
C PHE A 15 3.51 -3.42 -8.41
N ILE A 16 4.73 -2.96 -8.68
CA ILE A 16 5.58 -2.28 -7.68
C ILE A 16 4.90 -1.01 -7.17
N LEU A 17 4.31 -0.20 -8.06
CA LEU A 17 3.58 1.01 -7.67
C LEU A 17 2.39 0.68 -6.77
N LEU A 18 1.62 -0.35 -7.11
CA LEU A 18 0.49 -0.80 -6.30
C LEU A 18 0.94 -1.30 -4.92
N MET A 19 2.03 -2.08 -4.87
CA MET A 19 2.61 -2.56 -3.61
C MET A 19 3.13 -1.41 -2.74
N MET A 20 3.76 -0.40 -3.33
CA MET A 20 4.18 0.80 -2.60
C MET A 20 2.98 1.58 -2.04
N LEU A 21 1.91 1.72 -2.83
CA LEU A 21 0.68 2.36 -2.36
C LEU A 21 0.06 1.60 -1.20
N CYS A 22 -0.06 0.28 -1.30
CA CYS A 22 -0.58 -0.56 -0.21
C CYS A 22 0.29 -0.46 1.06
N ALA A 23 1.62 -0.47 0.91
CA ALA A 23 2.54 -0.32 2.04
C ALA A 23 2.40 1.07 2.70
N ALA A 24 2.25 2.14 1.92
CA ALA A 24 2.05 3.49 2.43
C ALA A 24 0.73 3.60 3.21
N VAL A 25 -0.36 3.05 2.69
CA VAL A 25 -1.67 3.03 3.37
C VAL A 25 -1.59 2.20 4.65
N ALA A 26 -0.99 1.01 4.61
CA ALA A 26 -0.82 0.16 5.79
C ALA A 26 0.01 0.85 6.87
N CYS A 27 1.11 1.53 6.49
CA CYS A 27 1.94 2.30 7.40
C CYS A 27 1.15 3.46 8.05
N ALA A 28 0.37 4.21 7.27
CA ALA A 28 -0.45 5.31 7.78
C ALA A 28 -1.51 4.81 8.77
N VAL A 29 -2.19 3.71 8.46
CA VAL A 29 -3.18 3.07 9.36
C VAL A 29 -2.51 2.59 10.64
N GLN A 30 -1.34 1.96 10.54
CA GLN A 30 -0.59 1.46 11.70
C GLN A 30 -0.15 2.60 12.63
N LEU A 31 0.36 3.70 12.06
CA LEU A 31 0.77 4.86 12.83
C LEU A 31 -0.43 5.50 13.55
N TYR A 32 -1.53 5.72 12.84
CA TYR A 32 -2.75 6.27 13.42
C TYR A 32 -3.30 5.38 14.54
N SER A 33 -3.38 4.08 14.30
CA SER A 33 -3.84 3.09 15.29
C SER A 33 -2.94 3.06 16.53
N SER A 34 -1.61 3.06 16.34
CA SER A 34 -0.64 3.05 17.44
C SER A 34 -0.77 4.28 18.34
N MET A 35 -0.98 5.47 17.75
CA MET A 35 -1.22 6.70 18.53
C MET A 35 -2.50 6.61 19.35
N GLN A 36 -3.59 6.16 18.78
CA GLN A 36 -4.87 6.02 19.45
C GLN A 36 -4.79 5.03 20.62
N TYR A 37 -4.18 3.86 20.39
CA TYR A 37 -3.99 2.86 21.45
C TYR A 37 -3.05 3.36 22.56
N GLY A 38 -1.97 4.05 22.23
CA GLY A 38 -1.05 4.63 23.18
C GLY A 38 -1.75 5.65 24.08
N ASN A 39 -2.49 6.59 23.50
CA ASN A 39 -3.25 7.60 24.23
C ASN A 39 -4.33 6.97 25.12
N ALA A 40 -5.08 6.01 24.61
CA ALA A 40 -6.10 5.31 25.40
C ALA A 40 -5.48 4.55 26.58
N MET A 41 -4.33 3.91 26.38
CA MET A 41 -3.63 3.16 27.44
C MET A 41 -3.13 4.09 28.54
N VAL A 42 -2.47 5.20 28.19
CA VAL A 42 -2.05 6.21 29.18
C VAL A 42 -3.24 6.74 29.97
N GLN A 43 -4.33 7.09 29.29
CA GLN A 43 -5.51 7.63 29.94
C GLN A 43 -6.20 6.60 30.85
N ARG A 44 -6.27 5.33 30.46
CA ARG A 44 -6.84 4.25 31.30
C ARG A 44 -6.02 4.01 32.55
N LEU A 45 -4.70 4.00 32.46
CA LEU A 45 -3.81 3.76 33.61
C LEU A 45 -3.77 4.95 34.56
N SER A 46 -3.84 6.17 34.04
CA SER A 46 -3.68 7.39 34.84
C SER A 46 -4.93 8.24 34.94
N GLY A 47 -6.06 7.79 34.39
CA GLY A 47 -7.32 8.55 34.40
C GLY A 47 -7.86 8.84 35.81
N GLY A 48 -7.57 7.98 36.80
CA GLY A 48 -7.92 8.19 38.20
C GLY A 48 -6.97 9.10 38.98
N LEU A 49 -5.88 9.60 38.39
CA LEU A 49 -4.84 10.35 39.10
C LEU A 49 -5.37 11.63 39.73
N ALA A 50 -6.18 12.40 39.00
CA ALA A 50 -6.80 13.63 39.54
C ALA A 50 -7.66 13.33 40.76
N GLN A 51 -8.47 12.29 40.74
CA GLN A 51 -9.30 11.89 41.86
C GLN A 51 -8.48 11.47 43.11
N GLN A 52 -7.40 10.69 42.88
CA GLN A 52 -6.53 10.27 43.96
C GLN A 52 -5.80 11.45 44.64
N ILE A 53 -5.39 12.46 43.86
CA ILE A 53 -4.77 13.67 44.41
C ILE A 53 -5.78 14.44 45.27
N VAL A 54 -7.00 14.69 44.79
CA VAL A 54 -8.06 15.42 45.53
C VAL A 54 -8.43 14.71 46.81
N GLN A 55 -8.40 13.38 46.83
CA GLN A 55 -8.69 12.60 48.08
C GLN A 55 -7.59 12.68 49.13
N ARG A 56 -6.34 12.97 48.76
CA ARG A 56 -5.20 12.97 49.66
C ARG A 56 -4.75 14.36 50.11
N GLU A 57 -4.95 15.35 49.27
CA GLU A 57 -4.44 16.71 49.46
C GLU A 57 -5.56 17.74 49.38
N PRO A 58 -5.65 18.69 50.34
CA PRO A 58 -6.60 19.74 50.28
C PRO A 58 -6.27 20.76 49.19
N ILE A 59 -7.09 20.86 48.17
CA ILE A 59 -6.90 21.77 47.00
C ILE A 59 -7.68 23.08 47.24
N LEU A 60 -8.75 23.02 48.03
CA LEU A 60 -9.56 24.17 48.38
C LEU A 60 -9.30 24.56 49.82
N ASP A 61 -9.36 25.87 50.12
CA ASP A 61 -9.35 26.41 51.50
C ASP A 61 -10.69 26.16 52.22
N ALA A 62 -10.76 26.51 53.51
CA ALA A 62 -11.99 26.36 54.29
C ALA A 62 -13.18 27.19 53.73
N GLN A 63 -12.95 28.14 52.86
CA GLN A 63 -13.91 29.01 52.21
C GLN A 63 -14.24 28.58 50.78
N GLY A 64 -13.70 27.43 50.30
CA GLY A 64 -13.93 26.91 48.96
C GLY A 64 -13.20 27.63 47.86
N ARG A 65 -12.18 28.41 48.18
CA ARG A 65 -11.33 29.07 47.19
C ARG A 65 -10.06 28.26 46.95
N VAL A 66 -9.50 28.40 45.75
CA VAL A 66 -8.27 27.74 45.40
C VAL A 66 -7.09 28.36 46.17
N ASP A 67 -6.48 27.60 47.04
CA ASP A 67 -5.30 28.06 47.81
C ASP A 67 -4.04 27.92 46.97
N ARG A 68 -3.73 28.97 46.21
CA ARG A 68 -2.53 29.02 45.35
C ARG A 68 -1.21 28.85 46.11
N SER A 69 -1.19 29.25 47.42
CA SER A 69 0.02 29.19 48.23
C SER A 69 0.34 27.76 48.67
N ALA A 70 -0.66 26.94 48.94
CA ALA A 70 -0.55 25.53 49.28
C ALA A 70 -0.33 24.67 48.03
N LEU A 71 -0.95 25.03 46.88
CA LEU A 71 -0.87 24.25 45.66
C LEU A 71 0.50 24.33 44.96
N LYS A 72 1.15 25.48 44.96
CA LYS A 72 2.44 25.65 44.26
C LYS A 72 3.50 24.66 44.74
N PRO A 73 3.76 24.48 46.04
CA PRO A 73 4.74 23.46 46.50
C PRO A 73 4.26 22.02 46.29
N LEU A 74 2.94 21.76 46.38
CA LEU A 74 2.38 20.45 46.08
C LEU A 74 2.58 20.07 44.61
N PHE A 75 2.23 20.95 43.69
CA PHE A 75 2.40 20.74 42.27
C PHE A 75 3.88 20.60 41.90
N GLY A 76 4.75 21.43 42.49
CA GLY A 76 6.21 21.31 42.29
C GLY A 76 6.76 19.95 42.70
N ARG A 77 6.31 19.42 43.87
CA ARG A 77 6.69 18.07 44.33
C ARG A 77 6.19 16.98 43.37
N LEU A 78 4.91 17.03 42.99
CA LEU A 78 4.33 16.03 42.07
C LEU A 78 5.03 16.01 40.70
N MET A 79 5.34 17.19 40.14
CA MET A 79 6.05 17.31 38.88
C MET A 79 7.53 16.91 39.01
N THR A 80 8.17 17.03 40.19
CA THR A 80 9.52 16.51 40.43
C THR A 80 9.56 14.98 40.41
N PHE A 81 8.52 14.32 40.96
CA PHE A 81 8.42 12.86 40.94
C PHE A 81 7.97 12.32 39.57
N ASN A 82 7.14 13.06 38.85
CA ASN A 82 6.69 12.72 37.51
C ASN A 82 6.63 13.95 36.61
N PRO A 83 7.73 14.31 35.97
CA PRO A 83 7.82 15.50 35.12
C PRO A 83 6.94 15.43 33.86
N SER A 84 6.42 14.24 33.54
CA SER A 84 5.50 14.04 32.43
C SER A 84 4.06 14.47 32.72
N VAL A 85 3.72 14.88 33.95
CA VAL A 85 2.39 15.37 34.30
C VAL A 85 2.40 16.87 34.54
N GLU A 86 1.34 17.55 34.13
CA GLU A 86 1.14 18.97 34.37
C GLU A 86 -0.22 19.18 35.04
N LEU A 87 -0.20 19.92 36.15
CA LEU A 87 -1.36 20.10 37.01
C LEU A 87 -1.92 21.50 36.86
N TYR A 88 -3.24 21.57 36.72
CA TYR A 88 -4.01 22.82 36.63
C TYR A 88 -5.27 22.72 37.49
N VAL A 89 -5.66 23.84 38.12
CA VAL A 89 -6.99 24.02 38.68
C VAL A 89 -7.75 24.92 37.76
N VAL A 90 -8.94 24.49 37.33
CA VAL A 90 -9.76 25.16 36.32
C VAL A 90 -11.11 25.53 36.97
N SER A 91 -11.61 26.71 36.65
CA SER A 91 -12.93 27.18 37.08
C SER A 91 -14.09 26.40 36.46
N PRO A 92 -15.32 26.51 36.95
CA PRO A 92 -16.49 25.95 36.29
C PRO A 92 -16.76 26.53 34.89
N ASP A 93 -16.14 27.67 34.53
CA ASP A 93 -16.22 28.32 33.21
C ASP A 93 -15.03 27.98 32.27
N GLY A 94 -14.05 27.22 32.78
CA GLY A 94 -12.88 26.80 32.02
C GLY A 94 -11.61 27.65 32.16
N ASP A 95 -11.66 28.71 33.01
CA ASP A 95 -10.52 29.59 33.26
C ASP A 95 -9.48 28.91 34.15
N ILE A 96 -8.19 29.06 33.89
CA ILE A 96 -7.13 28.50 34.72
C ILE A 96 -6.94 29.35 35.96
N LEU A 97 -7.30 28.78 37.13
CA LEU A 97 -7.19 29.43 38.42
C LEU A 97 -5.81 29.29 39.06
N ALA A 98 -5.18 28.13 38.91
CA ALA A 98 -3.86 27.84 39.43
C ALA A 98 -3.11 26.84 38.55
N ASP A 99 -1.79 26.99 38.47
CA ASP A 99 -0.88 26.13 37.75
C ASP A 99 0.49 26.08 38.43
N ALA A 100 1.36 25.18 38.02
CA ALA A 100 2.77 25.12 38.41
C ALA A 100 3.71 25.29 37.21
N ALA A 101 3.23 25.86 36.12
CA ALA A 101 4.07 26.09 34.96
C ALA A 101 5.18 27.11 35.23
N PRO A 102 6.36 26.98 34.62
CA PRO A 102 7.34 28.06 34.59
C PRO A 102 6.74 29.32 33.96
N PRO A 103 7.21 30.52 34.36
CA PRO A 103 6.70 31.76 33.80
C PRO A 103 6.79 31.80 32.29
N GLY A 104 5.68 32.15 31.61
CA GLY A 104 5.63 32.29 30.16
C GLY A 104 5.34 30.99 29.39
N HIS A 105 5.20 29.84 30.04
CA HIS A 105 4.86 28.57 29.38
C HIS A 105 3.35 28.41 29.11
N ILE A 106 2.48 29.11 29.81
CA ILE A 106 1.05 29.07 29.58
C ILE A 106 0.68 29.90 28.34
N GLN A 107 0.15 29.23 27.33
CA GLN A 107 -0.29 29.83 26.08
C GLN A 107 -1.82 30.04 26.04
N ARG A 108 -2.59 29.24 26.80
CA ARG A 108 -4.04 29.36 26.89
C ARG A 108 -4.42 29.65 28.34
N GLN A 109 -5.23 30.65 28.53
CA GLN A 109 -5.78 30.99 29.86
C GLN A 109 -7.11 30.29 30.14
N LYS A 110 -7.71 29.69 29.12
CA LYS A 110 -8.99 29.01 29.18
C LYS A 110 -8.93 27.70 28.40
N ILE A 111 -9.58 26.65 28.94
CA ILE A 111 -9.73 25.35 28.28
C ILE A 111 -11.19 25.08 27.95
N ASP A 112 -11.44 24.26 26.93
CA ASP A 112 -12.78 23.73 26.65
C ASP A 112 -13.14 22.64 27.67
N LEU A 113 -14.32 22.80 28.31
CA LEU A 113 -14.84 21.85 29.28
C LEU A 113 -15.65 20.70 28.68
N ALA A 114 -16.00 20.75 27.38
CA ALA A 114 -16.75 19.67 26.73
C ALA A 114 -16.01 18.33 26.79
N PRO A 115 -14.67 18.26 26.53
CA PRO A 115 -13.90 17.03 26.74
C PRO A 115 -13.87 16.58 28.20
N VAL A 116 -13.79 17.52 29.17
CA VAL A 116 -13.79 17.20 30.61
C VAL A 116 -15.10 16.55 31.01
N GLN A 117 -16.23 17.08 30.56
CA GLN A 117 -17.56 16.51 30.83
C GLN A 117 -17.71 15.13 30.15
N SER A 118 -17.22 14.96 28.92
CA SER A 118 -17.20 13.68 28.21
C SER A 118 -16.39 12.64 28.97
N PHE A 119 -15.22 13.00 29.49
CA PHE A 119 -14.38 12.13 30.29
C PHE A 119 -15.06 11.69 31.58
N LEU A 120 -15.67 12.64 32.30
CA LEU A 120 -16.37 12.38 33.55
C LEU A 120 -17.64 11.54 33.36
N SER A 121 -18.28 11.62 32.20
CA SER A 121 -19.46 10.79 31.86
C SER A 121 -19.09 9.36 31.43
N GLY A 122 -17.78 9.02 31.33
CA GLY A 122 -17.33 7.69 31.00
C GLY A 122 -17.35 7.37 29.51
N THR A 123 -17.21 8.37 28.64
CA THR A 123 -17.08 8.18 27.18
C THR A 123 -15.89 7.31 26.84
N ALA A 124 -15.93 6.63 25.68
CA ALA A 124 -14.84 5.78 25.20
C ALA A 124 -13.52 6.54 25.07
N MET A 125 -12.46 6.00 25.69
CA MET A 125 -11.11 6.56 25.63
C MET A 125 -10.41 6.24 24.29
N PRO A 126 -9.52 7.11 23.82
CA PRO A 126 -9.02 8.32 24.47
C PRO A 126 -9.92 9.54 24.27
N VAL A 127 -10.10 10.33 25.32
CA VAL A 127 -10.69 11.66 25.27
C VAL A 127 -9.53 12.67 25.34
N LEU A 128 -9.39 13.51 24.31
CA LEU A 128 -8.36 14.54 24.24
C LEU A 128 -8.95 15.87 24.69
N GLY A 129 -8.18 16.61 25.50
CA GLY A 129 -8.54 17.96 25.95
C GLY A 129 -7.43 18.96 25.66
N ASP A 130 -7.74 20.24 25.80
CA ASP A 130 -6.80 21.32 25.51
C ASP A 130 -5.58 21.27 26.42
N ASP A 131 -4.41 21.41 25.85
CA ASP A 131 -3.15 21.59 26.57
C ASP A 131 -2.92 23.10 26.83
N PRO A 132 -2.86 23.54 28.10
CA PRO A 132 -2.62 24.97 28.42
C PRO A 132 -1.27 25.51 27.92
N ARG A 133 -0.27 24.63 27.71
CA ARG A 133 1.08 25.02 27.27
C ARG A 133 1.29 24.96 25.77
N SER A 134 0.33 24.41 25.01
CA SER A 134 0.41 24.32 23.55
C SER A 134 -0.94 24.55 22.88
N GLN A 135 -0.94 24.62 21.54
CA GLN A 135 -2.18 24.65 20.76
C GLN A 135 -2.75 23.24 20.50
N ASN A 136 -2.08 22.19 20.96
CA ASN A 136 -2.46 20.81 20.73
C ASN A 136 -3.49 20.34 21.75
N GLN A 137 -4.09 19.18 21.46
CA GLN A 137 -4.90 18.44 22.42
C GLN A 137 -4.12 17.23 22.92
N LYS A 138 -4.27 16.93 24.22
CA LYS A 138 -3.57 15.84 24.90
C LYS A 138 -4.51 15.01 25.75
N VAL A 139 -4.08 13.81 26.10
CA VAL A 139 -4.78 12.99 27.09
C VAL A 139 -4.64 13.59 28.48
N PHE A 140 -5.69 13.53 29.23
CA PHE A 140 -5.78 14.15 30.54
C PHE A 140 -6.53 13.27 31.56
N SER A 141 -6.38 13.60 32.82
CA SER A 141 -7.22 13.16 33.95
C SER A 141 -7.90 14.36 34.54
N ALA A 142 -9.18 14.23 34.88
CA ALA A 142 -9.90 15.32 35.50
C ALA A 142 -10.84 14.81 36.63
N THR A 143 -11.05 15.64 37.65
CA THR A 143 -12.02 15.38 38.70
C THR A 143 -12.66 16.70 39.17
N PRO A 144 -13.96 16.71 39.48
CA PRO A 144 -14.62 17.90 40.00
C PRO A 144 -14.16 18.20 41.43
N LEU A 145 -13.91 19.47 41.69
CA LEU A 145 -13.66 20.01 43.03
C LEU A 145 -14.99 20.50 43.60
N ARG A 146 -15.48 19.82 44.63
CA ARG A 146 -16.75 20.16 45.26
C ARG A 146 -16.51 20.50 46.72
N GLN A 147 -17.25 21.49 47.21
CA GLN A 147 -17.34 21.83 48.61
C GLN A 147 -18.81 22.11 48.95
N ASP A 148 -19.33 21.53 50.04
CA ASP A 148 -20.72 21.61 50.45
C ASP A 148 -21.72 21.25 49.33
N GLY A 149 -21.35 20.34 48.45
CA GLY A 149 -22.14 19.92 47.30
C GLY A 149 -22.04 20.83 46.07
N GLU A 150 -21.47 22.02 46.19
CA GLU A 150 -21.32 23.00 45.13
C GLU A 150 -20.04 22.77 44.32
N LEU A 151 -20.14 22.86 42.99
CA LEU A 151 -18.98 22.73 42.09
C LEU A 151 -18.15 24.03 42.14
N LYS A 152 -16.91 23.94 42.61
CA LYS A 152 -15.95 25.06 42.65
C LYS A 152 -14.96 25.08 41.49
N GLY A 153 -14.86 23.99 40.75
CA GLY A 153 -13.97 23.85 39.61
C GLY A 153 -13.60 22.41 39.35
N TYR A 154 -12.49 22.23 38.62
CA TYR A 154 -11.94 20.92 38.29
C TYR A 154 -10.41 20.90 38.51
N LEU A 155 -9.93 19.81 39.08
CA LEU A 155 -8.50 19.48 38.98
C LEU A 155 -8.30 18.84 37.60
N TYR A 156 -7.47 19.45 36.77
CA TYR A 156 -7.18 19.05 35.42
C TYR A 156 -5.69 18.72 35.27
N ILE A 157 -5.35 17.52 34.83
CA ILE A 157 -3.97 17.00 34.78
C ILE A 157 -3.69 16.52 33.37
N ILE A 158 -2.76 17.14 32.70
CA ILE A 158 -2.21 16.64 31.44
C ILE A 158 -1.28 15.46 31.75
N LEU A 159 -1.50 14.32 31.09
CA LEU A 159 -0.76 13.07 31.34
C LEU A 159 0.51 12.93 30.52
N GLN A 160 0.62 13.71 29.46
CA GLN A 160 1.79 13.74 28.55
C GLN A 160 2.28 15.18 28.42
N GLY A 161 2.98 15.68 29.43
CA GLY A 161 3.51 17.05 29.48
C GLY A 161 4.65 17.29 28.48
N GLU A 162 5.23 18.50 28.52
CA GLU A 162 6.29 18.94 27.59
C GLU A 162 7.48 18.01 27.57
N GLU A 163 7.91 17.50 28.73
CA GLU A 163 9.10 16.64 28.86
C GLU A 163 8.90 15.25 28.22
N SER A 164 7.68 14.70 28.33
CA SER A 164 7.34 13.46 27.63
C SER A 164 7.31 13.62 26.13
N ASN A 165 6.95 14.80 25.63
CA ASN A 165 6.97 15.08 24.19
C ASN A 165 8.39 15.09 23.63
N ALA A 166 9.36 15.67 24.31
CA ALA A 166 10.76 15.70 23.86
C ALA A 166 11.36 14.28 23.75
N LEU A 167 11.06 13.41 24.73
CA LEU A 167 11.49 12.02 24.72
C LEU A 167 10.74 11.19 23.66
N ALA A 168 9.43 11.45 23.52
CA ALA A 168 8.61 10.81 22.49
C ALA A 168 9.07 11.19 21.08
N GLU A 169 9.42 12.44 20.83
CA GLU A 169 9.89 12.91 19.53
C GLU A 169 11.15 12.20 19.06
N MET A 170 12.14 12.00 19.97
CA MET A 170 13.32 11.20 19.66
C MET A 170 13.00 9.72 19.39
N ALA A 171 12.12 9.11 20.18
CA ALA A 171 11.70 7.73 20.02
C ALA A 171 10.87 7.53 18.72
N TRP A 172 10.03 8.50 18.38
CA TRP A 172 9.23 8.51 17.16
C TRP A 172 10.08 8.51 15.90
N HIS A 173 11.09 9.37 15.83
CA HIS A 173 12.00 9.40 14.67
C HIS A 173 12.63 8.03 14.44
N LYS A 174 13.13 7.39 15.47
CA LYS A 174 13.76 6.07 15.38
C LYS A 174 12.76 4.98 14.97
N ALA A 175 11.56 4.99 15.56
CA ALA A 175 10.50 4.03 15.23
C ALA A 175 9.97 4.22 13.81
N LEU A 176 9.75 5.46 13.37
CA LEU A 176 9.32 5.79 12.01
C LEU A 176 10.35 5.31 10.98
N TRP A 177 11.63 5.64 11.15
CA TRP A 177 12.66 5.22 10.22
C TRP A 177 12.79 3.70 10.15
N SER A 178 12.71 3.01 11.29
CA SER A 178 12.70 1.55 11.33
C SER A 178 11.51 0.96 10.56
N THR A 179 10.31 1.47 10.79
CA THR A 179 9.09 0.99 10.12
C THR A 179 9.15 1.25 8.61
N VAL A 180 9.60 2.44 8.21
CA VAL A 180 9.76 2.79 6.79
C VAL A 180 10.82 1.90 6.11
N LEU A 181 11.97 1.67 6.75
CA LEU A 181 13.02 0.82 6.21
C LEU A 181 12.53 -0.64 6.05
N TRP A 182 11.85 -1.20 7.05
CA TRP A 182 11.29 -2.54 6.96
C TRP A 182 10.20 -2.65 5.89
N SER A 183 9.32 -1.66 5.77
CA SER A 183 8.30 -1.65 4.72
C SER A 183 8.90 -1.56 3.32
N LEU A 184 9.91 -0.72 3.11
CA LEU A 184 10.66 -0.64 1.86
C LEU A 184 11.37 -1.96 1.52
N LEU A 185 11.99 -2.60 2.51
CA LEU A 185 12.63 -3.90 2.32
C LEU A 185 11.62 -4.97 1.85
N TRP A 186 10.46 -5.05 2.49
CA TRP A 186 9.40 -5.99 2.11
C TRP A 186 8.84 -5.69 0.72
N VAL A 187 8.59 -4.40 0.39
CA VAL A 187 8.15 -3.99 -0.95
C VAL A 187 9.17 -4.38 -2.01
N ALA A 188 10.46 -4.14 -1.75
CA ALA A 188 11.53 -4.51 -2.67
C ALA A 188 11.60 -6.03 -2.86
N LEU A 189 11.53 -6.81 -1.77
CA LEU A 189 11.56 -8.26 -1.80
C LEU A 189 10.37 -8.85 -2.58
N PHE A 190 9.14 -8.42 -2.27
CA PHE A 190 7.95 -8.87 -2.98
C PHE A 190 7.93 -8.40 -4.44
N GLY A 191 8.39 -7.19 -4.72
CA GLY A 191 8.52 -6.67 -6.08
C GLY A 191 9.50 -7.50 -6.92
N LEU A 192 10.63 -7.89 -6.32
CA LEU A 192 11.62 -8.76 -6.97
C LEU A 192 11.05 -10.17 -7.24
N LEU A 193 10.39 -10.76 -6.24
CA LEU A 193 9.75 -12.07 -6.40
C LEU A 193 8.65 -12.05 -7.46
N ALA A 194 7.80 -11.04 -7.45
CA ALA A 194 6.75 -10.88 -8.47
C ALA A 194 7.35 -10.66 -9.86
N GLY A 195 8.41 -9.86 -9.98
CA GLY A 195 9.13 -9.65 -11.23
C GLY A 195 9.73 -10.95 -11.77
N LEU A 196 10.34 -11.77 -10.92
CA LEU A 196 10.87 -13.09 -11.29
C LEU A 196 9.76 -14.06 -11.71
N LEU A 197 8.63 -14.08 -11.00
CA LEU A 197 7.46 -14.89 -11.37
C LEU A 197 6.89 -14.50 -12.73
N VAL A 198 6.65 -13.20 -12.96
CA VAL A 198 6.18 -12.70 -14.26
C VAL A 198 7.18 -12.99 -15.36
N TRP A 199 8.48 -12.83 -15.09
CA TRP A 199 9.52 -13.20 -16.05
C TRP A 199 9.46 -14.69 -16.41
N TYR A 200 9.39 -15.57 -15.44
CA TYR A 200 9.44 -17.02 -15.65
C TYR A 200 8.14 -17.55 -16.27
N TRP A 201 6.98 -17.10 -15.80
CA TRP A 201 5.68 -17.66 -16.21
C TRP A 201 5.08 -16.99 -17.45
N VAL A 202 5.37 -15.72 -17.69
CA VAL A 202 4.76 -14.97 -18.80
C VAL A 202 5.79 -14.54 -19.84
N THR A 203 6.85 -13.85 -19.43
CA THR A 203 7.75 -13.19 -20.38
C THR A 203 8.59 -14.20 -21.16
N ARG A 204 9.11 -15.22 -20.49
CA ARG A 204 9.97 -16.23 -21.13
C ARG A 204 9.21 -17.06 -22.16
N PRO A 205 8.03 -17.64 -21.89
CA PRO A 205 7.24 -18.38 -22.89
C PRO A 205 6.80 -17.51 -24.07
N VAL A 206 6.31 -16.29 -23.81
CA VAL A 206 5.90 -15.36 -24.88
C VAL A 206 7.08 -14.97 -25.77
N LYS A 207 8.26 -14.73 -25.20
CA LYS A 207 9.46 -14.41 -25.98
C LYS A 207 9.94 -15.59 -26.83
N GLN A 208 9.82 -16.82 -26.31
CA GLN A 208 10.13 -18.02 -27.11
C GLN A 208 9.21 -18.14 -28.31
N LEU A 209 7.89 -17.97 -28.11
CA LEU A 209 6.92 -17.95 -29.21
C LEU A 209 7.21 -16.85 -30.24
N THR A 210 7.58 -15.66 -29.78
CA THR A 210 7.91 -14.55 -30.69
C THR A 210 9.13 -14.87 -31.55
N VAL A 211 10.14 -15.53 -30.97
CA VAL A 211 11.35 -15.95 -31.73
C VAL A 211 11.03 -17.08 -32.71
N GLU A 212 10.21 -18.06 -32.28
CA GLU A 212 9.74 -19.15 -33.17
C GLU A 212 8.97 -18.59 -34.38
N VAL A 213 8.07 -17.63 -34.16
CA VAL A 213 7.25 -16.99 -35.18
C VAL A 213 8.09 -16.05 -36.07
N ALA A 214 9.04 -15.29 -35.52
CA ALA A 214 9.93 -14.42 -36.27
C ALA A 214 10.89 -15.22 -37.18
N GLY A 215 11.29 -16.44 -36.80
CA GLY A 215 12.03 -17.36 -37.61
C GLY A 215 11.28 -17.85 -38.86
N LEU A 216 9.94 -17.74 -38.86
CA LEU A 216 9.11 -18.09 -40.02
C LEU A 216 9.23 -17.08 -41.19
N GLU A 217 9.74 -15.88 -40.96
CA GLU A 217 9.89 -14.83 -41.99
C GLU A 217 11.12 -15.02 -42.85
N GLN A 218 12.18 -15.64 -42.34
CA GLN A 218 13.48 -15.76 -43.06
C GLN A 218 13.69 -17.07 -43.81
N ASP A 219 13.05 -18.21 -43.40
CA ASP A 219 13.13 -19.52 -44.08
C ASP A 219 11.76 -20.20 -44.09
N SER A 220 10.87 -19.67 -44.93
CA SER A 220 9.42 -19.74 -44.75
C SER A 220 8.79 -21.14 -44.74
N ILE A 221 9.23 -22.13 -45.49
CA ILE A 221 8.54 -23.44 -45.62
C ILE A 221 9.09 -24.47 -44.64
N SER A 222 10.38 -24.54 -44.44
CA SER A 222 11.04 -25.48 -43.52
C SER A 222 10.65 -25.19 -42.04
N ALA A 223 10.64 -23.91 -41.65
CA ALA A 223 10.28 -23.48 -40.29
C ALA A 223 8.79 -23.71 -40.01
N ILE A 224 7.89 -23.45 -40.97
CA ILE A 224 6.45 -23.75 -40.87
C ILE A 224 6.21 -25.25 -40.73
N ARG A 225 6.91 -26.09 -41.46
CA ARG A 225 6.81 -27.57 -41.37
C ARG A 225 7.32 -28.07 -40.02
N LEU A 226 8.40 -27.47 -39.48
CA LEU A 226 8.94 -27.82 -38.19
C LEU A 226 7.97 -27.47 -37.05
N LEU A 227 7.29 -26.33 -37.13
CA LEU A 227 6.23 -25.94 -36.19
C LEU A 227 5.00 -26.84 -36.35
N ALA A 228 4.57 -27.15 -37.58
CA ALA A 228 3.45 -28.05 -37.85
C ALA A 228 3.66 -29.48 -37.31
N GLY A 229 4.92 -29.95 -37.25
CA GLY A 229 5.31 -31.24 -36.70
C GLY A 229 5.26 -31.32 -35.17
N GLN A 230 5.15 -30.19 -34.46
CA GLN A 230 5.07 -30.19 -33.01
C GLN A 230 3.72 -30.74 -32.52
N THR A 231 3.71 -31.42 -31.37
CA THR A 231 2.50 -31.91 -30.75
C THR A 231 1.85 -30.79 -29.93
N PRO A 232 0.57 -30.46 -30.15
CA PRO A 232 -0.15 -29.54 -29.29
C PRO A 232 -0.26 -30.12 -27.88
N ASP A 233 -0.12 -29.27 -26.87
CA ASP A 233 -0.37 -29.65 -25.49
C ASP A 233 -1.87 -29.77 -25.24
N ALA A 234 -2.36 -31.01 -25.15
CA ALA A 234 -3.80 -31.31 -24.90
C ALA A 234 -4.26 -30.90 -23.50
N ALA A 235 -3.34 -30.69 -22.55
CA ALA A 235 -3.62 -30.26 -21.18
C ALA A 235 -3.45 -28.76 -20.96
N ALA A 236 -3.24 -27.98 -22.03
CA ALA A 236 -3.03 -26.55 -21.97
C ALA A 236 -4.24 -25.85 -21.32
N LYS A 237 -4.03 -25.33 -20.11
CA LYS A 237 -5.00 -24.48 -19.38
C LYS A 237 -4.56 -23.02 -19.34
N ASP A 238 -3.34 -22.73 -19.76
CA ASP A 238 -2.71 -21.42 -19.77
C ASP A 238 -2.93 -20.78 -21.15
N GLU A 239 -3.28 -19.49 -21.15
CA GLU A 239 -3.52 -18.68 -22.35
C GLU A 239 -2.34 -18.69 -23.33
N VAL A 240 -1.12 -18.73 -22.83
CA VAL A 240 0.09 -18.79 -23.63
C VAL A 240 0.23 -20.15 -24.34
N ALA A 241 -0.10 -21.22 -23.66
CA ALA A 241 -0.11 -22.57 -24.23
C ALA A 241 -1.24 -22.76 -25.23
N ILE A 242 -2.42 -22.18 -24.99
CA ILE A 242 -3.54 -22.14 -25.95
C ILE A 242 -3.13 -21.37 -27.19
N LEU A 243 -2.50 -20.22 -27.05
CA LEU A 243 -2.00 -19.42 -28.16
C LEU A 243 -0.96 -20.20 -28.99
N ARG A 244 -0.03 -20.89 -28.35
CA ARG A 244 0.95 -21.77 -29.00
C ARG A 244 0.27 -22.87 -29.81
N ASN A 245 -0.72 -23.54 -29.23
CA ASN A 245 -1.47 -24.59 -29.92
C ASN A 245 -2.18 -24.04 -31.15
N SER A 246 -2.74 -22.83 -31.07
CA SER A 246 -3.38 -22.15 -32.23
C SER A 246 -2.37 -21.86 -33.34
N PHE A 247 -1.14 -21.47 -33.02
CA PHE A 247 -0.07 -21.29 -34.01
C PHE A 247 0.33 -22.61 -34.65
N ILE A 248 0.45 -23.70 -33.90
CA ILE A 248 0.75 -25.05 -34.44
C ILE A 248 -0.36 -25.48 -35.41
N GLU A 249 -1.61 -25.25 -35.06
CA GLU A 249 -2.75 -25.60 -35.93
C GLU A 249 -2.76 -24.78 -37.21
N LEU A 250 -2.48 -23.47 -37.11
CA LEU A 250 -2.35 -22.58 -38.27
C LEU A 250 -1.21 -23.05 -39.20
N ALA A 251 -0.05 -23.38 -38.61
CA ALA A 251 1.08 -23.90 -39.38
C ALA A 251 0.74 -25.21 -40.14
N ARG A 252 -0.01 -26.13 -39.52
CA ARG A 252 -0.53 -27.34 -40.16
C ARG A 252 -1.44 -27.04 -41.35
N LYS A 253 -2.39 -26.10 -41.17
CA LYS A 253 -3.29 -25.68 -42.26
C LYS A 253 -2.52 -25.07 -43.42
N ILE A 254 -1.54 -24.22 -43.16
CA ILE A 254 -0.67 -23.64 -44.18
C ILE A 254 0.10 -24.73 -44.91
N THR A 255 0.74 -25.66 -44.20
CA THR A 255 1.49 -26.77 -44.82
C THR A 255 0.59 -27.61 -45.70
N GLN A 256 -0.62 -27.97 -45.28
CA GLN A 256 -1.57 -28.71 -46.13
C GLN A 256 -1.98 -27.94 -47.38
N GLN A 257 -2.16 -26.63 -47.30
CA GLN A 257 -2.49 -25.81 -48.46
C GLN A 257 -1.33 -25.76 -49.46
N TRP A 258 -0.10 -25.62 -48.98
CA TRP A 258 1.08 -25.65 -49.81
C TRP A 258 1.29 -26.98 -50.52
N ASP A 259 1.11 -28.09 -49.80
CA ASP A 259 1.24 -29.43 -50.41
C ASP A 259 0.16 -29.63 -51.52
N ARG A 260 -1.10 -29.22 -51.27
CA ARG A 260 -2.16 -29.24 -52.31
C ARG A 260 -1.83 -28.37 -53.52
N LEU A 261 -1.25 -27.19 -53.31
CA LEU A 261 -0.88 -26.27 -54.37
C LEU A 261 0.28 -26.87 -55.21
N ALA A 262 1.27 -27.47 -54.54
CA ALA A 262 2.37 -28.13 -55.20
C ALA A 262 1.96 -29.34 -56.05
N ASP A 263 1.01 -30.16 -55.48
CA ASP A 263 0.42 -31.28 -56.21
C ASP A 263 -0.41 -30.81 -57.47
N SER A 264 -1.20 -29.77 -57.33
CA SER A 264 -1.95 -29.16 -58.41
C SER A 264 -1.03 -28.61 -59.51
N ASP A 265 0.09 -27.95 -59.13
CA ASP A 265 1.08 -27.42 -60.10
C ASP A 265 1.81 -28.54 -60.79
N ARG A 266 2.11 -29.64 -60.08
CA ARG A 266 2.69 -30.85 -60.66
C ARG A 266 1.74 -31.47 -61.70
N GLN A 267 0.48 -31.69 -61.33
CA GLN A 267 -0.53 -32.23 -62.24
C GLN A 267 -0.74 -31.33 -63.47
N ARG A 268 -0.72 -30.00 -63.29
CA ARG A 268 -0.78 -29.04 -64.41
C ARG A 268 0.39 -29.16 -65.35
N ARG A 269 1.60 -29.32 -64.82
CA ARG A 269 2.82 -29.51 -65.66
C ARG A 269 2.80 -30.85 -66.41
N GLU A 270 2.37 -31.93 -65.73
CA GLU A 270 2.23 -33.25 -66.39
C GLU A 270 1.15 -33.19 -67.46
N PHE A 271 0.02 -32.52 -67.20
CA PHE A 271 -1.02 -32.33 -68.22
C PHE A 271 -0.51 -31.55 -69.46
N ILE A 272 0.16 -30.45 -69.27
CA ILE A 272 0.77 -29.66 -70.37
C ILE A 272 1.80 -30.48 -71.13
N ALA A 273 2.64 -31.26 -70.45
CA ALA A 273 3.65 -32.12 -71.11
C ALA A 273 2.96 -33.20 -71.92
N ASN A 274 1.93 -33.87 -71.43
CA ASN A 274 1.17 -34.90 -72.14
C ASN A 274 0.51 -34.33 -73.40
N ILE A 275 -0.21 -33.19 -73.27
CA ILE A 275 -0.83 -32.53 -74.43
C ILE A 275 0.22 -32.13 -75.48
N SER A 276 1.33 -31.59 -75.04
CA SER A 276 2.43 -31.21 -75.98
C SER A 276 2.97 -32.40 -76.71
N HIS A 277 3.11 -33.57 -76.06
CA HIS A 277 3.55 -34.83 -76.70
C HIS A 277 2.47 -35.32 -77.67
N ASP A 278 1.17 -35.34 -77.27
CA ASP A 278 0.10 -35.86 -78.16
C ASP A 278 -0.22 -34.96 -79.34
N LEU A 279 0.05 -33.67 -79.23
CA LEU A 279 -0.05 -32.72 -80.35
C LEU A 279 1.18 -32.83 -81.32
N ARG A 280 2.37 -33.17 -80.79
CA ARG A 280 3.58 -33.27 -81.64
C ARG A 280 3.47 -34.40 -82.65
N THR A 281 2.89 -35.54 -82.30
CA THR A 281 2.75 -36.71 -83.16
C THR A 281 1.95 -36.41 -84.43
N PRO A 282 0.69 -35.84 -84.35
CA PRO A 282 -0.06 -35.50 -85.53
C PRO A 282 0.53 -34.34 -86.34
N LEU A 283 1.16 -33.36 -85.70
CA LEU A 283 1.87 -32.24 -86.34
C LEU A 283 3.07 -32.70 -87.14
N THR A 284 3.85 -33.61 -86.58
CA THR A 284 5.00 -34.20 -87.30
C THR A 284 4.54 -35.02 -88.51
N SER A 285 3.45 -35.77 -88.37
CA SER A 285 2.84 -36.48 -89.49
C SER A 285 2.33 -35.55 -90.58
N LEU A 286 1.68 -34.44 -90.21
CA LEU A 286 1.22 -33.41 -91.15
C LEU A 286 2.37 -32.71 -91.88
N LEU A 287 3.45 -32.37 -91.17
CA LEU A 287 4.66 -31.79 -91.75
C LEU A 287 5.29 -32.76 -92.74
N GLY A 288 5.40 -34.03 -92.40
CA GLY A 288 5.92 -35.08 -93.28
C GLY A 288 5.09 -35.27 -94.57
N TYR A 289 3.74 -35.11 -94.43
CA TYR A 289 2.88 -35.12 -95.64
C TYR A 289 3.04 -33.87 -96.50
N LEU A 290 3.30 -32.72 -95.95
CA LEU A 290 3.51 -31.47 -96.68
C LEU A 290 4.90 -31.42 -97.36
N GLU A 291 5.90 -32.11 -96.86
CA GLU A 291 7.22 -32.21 -97.44
C GLU A 291 7.30 -33.23 -98.59
N THR A 292 6.30 -34.08 -98.75
CA THR A 292 6.23 -35.10 -99.84
C THR A 292 5.30 -34.72 -100.99
N LEU A 293 4.73 -33.52 -101.00
CA LEU A 293 4.01 -32.90 -102.08
C LEU A 293 4.86 -31.90 -102.81
#